data_0eb17bd4eafc757e766f4ea2c47c890a
#
_entry.id   0eb17bd4eafc757e766f4ea2c47c890a
#
_cell.length_a   1.000
_cell.length_b   1.000
_cell.length_c   1.000
_cell.angle_alpha   90.00
_cell.angle_beta   90.00
_cell.angle_gamma   90.00
#
_symmetry.space_group_name_H-M   'P 1'
#
loop_
_entity.id
_entity.type
_entity.pdbx_description
1 polymer ?
#
loop_
_entity_poly.entity_id
_entity_poly.type
_entity_poly.pdbx_seq_one_letter_code
_entity_poly.pdbx_strand_id
1 'polypeptide(L)'
;MNQEVLNSIGTLKHKLMKENNWTEEEWSQAELEYVRFLTIHQMNPKNPLAPSELMDKVWHSHILNTQAYARDCEALFGRFLHHVPHLEVGVSEENQEAYESTQELYEKMFDCPMVMSASARCDGKPCHVQSECRCR
;
A
#
# COMPACT_ATOMS: atom_id res chain seq x y z
N MET A 1 9.69 1.74 10.62
CA MET A 1 10.23 1.43 9.30
C MET A 1 11.50 2.23 9.06
N ASN A 2 12.38 1.70 8.26
CA ASN A 2 13.66 2.33 7.92
C ASN A 2 13.46 3.72 7.34
N GLN A 3 14.20 4.71 7.83
CA GLN A 3 14.04 6.09 7.39
C GLN A 3 14.40 6.29 5.92
N GLU A 4 15.38 5.55 5.42
CA GLU A 4 15.75 5.65 4.01
C GLU A 4 14.61 5.21 3.10
N VAL A 5 13.91 4.14 3.50
CA VAL A 5 12.77 3.66 2.74
C VAL A 5 11.66 4.70 2.75
N LEU A 6 11.40 5.29 3.93
CA LEU A 6 10.39 6.33 4.03
C LEU A 6 10.74 7.53 3.16
N ASN A 7 12.02 7.89 3.11
CA ASN A 7 12.47 8.99 2.26
C ASN A 7 12.23 8.66 0.78
N SER A 8 12.55 7.44 0.37
CA SER A 8 12.32 7.02 -1.01
C SER A 8 10.86 7.15 -1.39
N ILE A 9 9.97 6.71 -0.50
CA ILE A 9 8.53 6.78 -0.75
C ILE A 9 8.11 8.26 -0.82
N GLY A 10 8.64 9.08 0.06
CA GLY A 10 8.30 10.50 0.09
C GLY A 10 8.64 11.23 -1.20
N THR A 11 9.68 10.79 -1.91
CA THR A 11 10.05 11.42 -3.17
C THR A 11 9.02 11.20 -4.28
N LEU A 12 8.09 10.26 -4.08
CA LEU A 12 7.05 9.95 -5.08
C LEU A 12 5.85 10.87 -4.98
N LYS A 13 5.79 11.69 -3.95
CA LYS A 13 4.62 12.50 -3.63
C LYS A 13 4.17 13.38 -4.79
N HIS A 14 5.08 14.18 -5.30
CA HIS A 14 4.75 15.16 -6.32
C HIS A 14 4.21 14.49 -7.59
N LYS A 15 4.90 13.45 -8.02
CA LYS A 15 4.51 12.72 -9.21
C LYS A 15 3.14 12.06 -9.07
N LEU A 16 2.92 11.39 -7.95
CA LEU A 16 1.68 10.67 -7.73
C LEU A 16 0.51 11.61 -7.52
N MET A 17 0.72 12.72 -6.82
CA MET A 17 -0.34 13.70 -6.65
C MET A 17 -0.77 14.26 -8.00
N LYS A 18 0.20 14.54 -8.86
CA LYS A 18 -0.11 15.08 -10.17
C LYS A 18 -0.80 14.05 -11.06
N GLU A 19 -0.29 12.85 -11.08
CA GLU A 19 -0.84 11.80 -11.95
C GLU A 19 -2.26 11.40 -11.57
N ASN A 20 -2.56 11.42 -10.28
CA ASN A 20 -3.84 10.94 -9.79
C ASN A 20 -4.76 12.07 -9.34
N ASN A 21 -4.30 13.30 -9.47
CA ASN A 21 -5.06 14.46 -9.02
C ASN A 21 -5.45 14.34 -7.55
N TRP A 22 -4.49 13.94 -6.74
CA TRP A 22 -4.69 13.75 -5.31
C TRP A 22 -4.44 15.02 -4.53
N THR A 23 -5.21 15.20 -3.46
CA THR A 23 -4.96 16.25 -2.48
C THR A 23 -3.84 15.79 -1.56
N GLU A 24 -3.36 16.71 -0.71
CA GLU A 24 -2.36 16.36 0.30
C GLU A 24 -2.86 15.25 1.21
N GLU A 25 -4.14 15.31 1.57
CA GLU A 25 -4.72 14.30 2.44
C GLU A 25 -4.77 12.94 1.76
N GLU A 26 -5.11 12.94 0.48
CA GLU A 26 -5.17 11.70 -0.28
C GLU A 26 -3.79 11.08 -0.43
N TRP A 27 -2.78 11.91 -0.66
CA TRP A 27 -1.40 11.43 -0.69
C TRP A 27 -1.00 10.84 0.65
N SER A 28 -1.30 11.55 1.75
CA SER A 28 -0.95 11.07 3.08
C SER A 28 -1.57 9.70 3.35
N GLN A 29 -2.82 9.52 2.92
CA GLN A 29 -3.49 8.24 3.07
C GLN A 29 -2.80 7.16 2.23
N ALA A 30 -2.47 7.50 0.99
CA ALA A 30 -1.80 6.55 0.10
C ALA A 30 -0.44 6.13 0.65
N GLU A 31 0.32 7.09 1.13
CA GLU A 31 1.63 6.84 1.69
C GLU A 31 1.53 5.91 2.89
N LEU A 32 0.59 6.20 3.79
CA LEU A 32 0.38 5.38 4.97
C LEU A 32 0.00 3.95 4.60
N GLU A 33 -0.91 3.81 3.64
CA GLU A 33 -1.36 2.49 3.22
C GLU A 33 -0.21 1.68 2.63
N TYR A 34 0.61 2.33 1.83
CA TYR A 34 1.74 1.63 1.22
C TYR A 34 2.77 1.20 2.27
N VAL A 35 3.07 2.07 3.22
CA VAL A 35 4.00 1.73 4.30
C VAL A 35 3.45 0.54 5.10
N ARG A 36 2.16 0.52 5.35
CA ARG A 36 1.54 -0.60 6.06
C ARG A 36 1.61 -1.88 5.24
N PHE A 37 1.40 -1.77 3.93
CA PHE A 37 1.50 -2.94 3.05
C PHE A 37 2.91 -3.54 3.09
N LEU A 38 3.93 -2.70 3.01
CA LEU A 38 5.31 -3.17 3.11
C LEU A 38 5.58 -3.81 4.47
N THR A 39 5.01 -3.24 5.52
CA THR A 39 5.16 -3.79 6.86
C THR A 39 4.54 -5.17 6.96
N ILE A 40 3.37 -5.36 6.35
CA ILE A 40 2.71 -6.67 6.34
C ILE A 40 3.61 -7.69 5.64
N HIS A 41 4.18 -7.31 4.50
CA HIS A 41 5.11 -8.19 3.80
C HIS A 41 6.31 -8.54 4.66
N GLN A 42 6.84 -7.57 5.37
CA GLN A 42 8.01 -7.75 6.21
C GLN A 42 7.73 -8.73 7.35
N MET A 43 6.55 -8.63 7.92
CA MET A 43 6.18 -9.46 9.06
C MET A 43 5.63 -10.83 8.65
N ASN A 44 5.21 -10.98 7.41
CA ASN A 44 4.60 -12.21 6.94
C ASN A 44 5.20 -12.65 5.61
N PRO A 45 6.48 -12.97 5.60
CA PRO A 45 7.20 -13.19 4.33
C PRO A 45 6.73 -14.39 3.51
N LYS A 46 6.00 -15.30 4.10
CA LYS A 46 5.55 -16.50 3.40
C LYS A 46 4.09 -16.46 2.97
N ASN A 47 3.37 -15.40 3.35
CA ASN A 47 1.97 -15.29 2.99
C ASN A 47 1.82 -14.71 1.59
N PRO A 48 0.90 -15.25 0.80
CA PRO A 48 0.58 -14.60 -0.47
C PRO A 48 -0.22 -13.33 -0.16
N LEU A 49 0.22 -12.21 -0.70
CA LEU A 49 -0.39 -10.91 -0.41
C LEU A 49 -0.65 -10.16 -1.70
N ALA A 50 -1.70 -9.36 -1.71
CA ALA A 50 -2.04 -8.53 -2.86
C ALA A 50 -2.41 -7.13 -2.38
N PRO A 51 -2.01 -6.10 -3.12
CA PRO A 51 -2.26 -4.73 -2.68
C PRO A 51 -3.67 -4.27 -3.00
N SER A 52 -4.14 -3.27 -2.26
CA SER A 52 -5.34 -2.54 -2.65
C SER A 52 -4.98 -1.66 -3.85
N GLU A 53 -6.00 -1.08 -4.47
CA GLU A 53 -5.77 -0.18 -5.59
C GLU A 53 -4.86 0.98 -5.17
N LEU A 54 -5.10 1.52 -4.00
CA LEU A 54 -4.33 2.64 -3.50
C LEU A 54 -2.87 2.26 -3.26
N MET A 55 -2.64 1.13 -2.63
CA MET A 55 -1.29 0.62 -2.40
C MET A 55 -0.57 0.36 -3.71
N ASP A 56 -1.29 -0.19 -4.68
CA ASP A 56 -0.71 -0.57 -5.96
C ASP A 56 -0.18 0.64 -6.72
N LYS A 57 -0.87 1.77 -6.64
CA LYS A 57 -0.43 2.97 -7.33
C LYS A 57 0.91 3.47 -6.80
N VAL A 58 1.08 3.44 -5.49
CA VAL A 58 2.34 3.87 -4.90
C VAL A 58 3.43 2.84 -5.19
N TRP A 59 3.08 1.57 -5.09
CA TRP A 59 4.02 0.48 -5.33
C TRP A 59 4.61 0.56 -6.75
N HIS A 60 3.75 0.78 -7.75
CA HIS A 60 4.20 0.90 -9.13
C HIS A 60 5.22 2.02 -9.30
N SER A 61 4.97 3.17 -8.71
CA SER A 61 5.89 4.29 -8.80
C SER A 61 7.21 3.99 -8.08
N HIS A 62 7.14 3.31 -6.95
CA HIS A 62 8.34 2.93 -6.22
C HIS A 62 9.20 1.99 -7.05
N ILE A 63 8.56 0.99 -7.68
CA ILE A 63 9.28 0.03 -8.53
C ILE A 63 9.96 0.71 -9.70
N LEU A 64 9.33 1.70 -10.30
CA LEU A 64 9.90 2.38 -11.45
C LEU A 64 11.20 3.11 -11.11
N ASN A 65 11.38 3.49 -9.86
CA ASN A 65 12.66 4.00 -9.39
C ASN A 65 13.48 2.79 -8.95
N THR A 66 14.00 2.08 -9.94
CA THR A 66 14.52 0.73 -9.73
C THR A 66 15.68 0.65 -8.75
N GLN A 67 16.57 1.63 -8.78
CA GLN A 67 17.70 1.59 -7.85
C GLN A 67 17.26 1.77 -6.42
N ALA A 68 16.38 2.74 -6.18
CA ALA A 68 15.85 2.95 -4.83
C ALA A 68 15.03 1.76 -4.39
N TYR A 69 14.21 1.22 -5.28
CA TYR A 69 13.36 0.09 -4.93
C TYR A 69 14.20 -1.14 -4.55
N ALA A 70 15.22 -1.44 -5.35
CA ALA A 70 16.08 -2.59 -5.06
C ALA A 70 16.78 -2.44 -3.72
N ARG A 71 17.29 -1.23 -3.44
CA ARG A 71 17.97 -0.95 -2.18
C ARG A 71 17.00 -1.07 -1.00
N ASP A 72 15.80 -0.53 -1.17
CA ASP A 72 14.79 -0.56 -0.12
C ASP A 72 14.31 -1.97 0.15
N CYS A 73 14.16 -2.79 -0.90
CA CYS A 73 13.76 -4.19 -0.72
C CYS A 73 14.83 -4.95 0.05
N GLU A 74 16.09 -4.69 -0.27
CA GLU A 74 17.17 -5.36 0.45
C GLU A 74 17.14 -5.01 1.93
N ALA A 75 16.90 -3.72 2.23
CA ALA A 75 16.86 -3.27 3.61
C ALA A 75 15.67 -3.85 4.37
N LEU A 76 14.53 -3.98 3.72
CA LEU A 76 13.31 -4.43 4.39
C LEU A 76 13.17 -5.95 4.43
N PHE A 77 13.54 -6.62 3.35
CA PHE A 77 13.23 -8.04 3.18
C PHE A 77 14.45 -8.91 2.98
N GLY A 78 15.60 -8.35 2.72
CA GLY A 78 16.78 -9.12 2.38
C GLY A 78 16.69 -9.74 0.99
N ARG A 79 15.72 -9.32 0.19
CA ARG A 79 15.54 -9.82 -1.16
C ARG A 79 14.65 -8.86 -1.95
N PHE A 80 14.69 -8.98 -3.26
CA PHE A 80 13.85 -8.17 -4.11
C PHE A 80 12.39 -8.63 -4.02
N LEU A 81 11.47 -7.72 -3.79
CA LEU A 81 10.06 -8.05 -3.71
C LEU A 81 9.44 -7.83 -5.08
N HIS A 82 9.15 -8.92 -5.76
CA HIS A 82 8.56 -8.85 -7.10
C HIS A 82 7.08 -8.52 -7.03
N HIS A 83 6.63 -7.74 -8.00
CA HIS A 83 5.23 -7.40 -8.16
C HIS A 83 4.72 -8.12 -9.39
N VAL A 84 3.80 -9.04 -9.20
CA VAL A 84 3.24 -9.80 -10.32
C VAL A 84 1.96 -9.10 -10.77
N PRO A 85 1.97 -8.47 -11.95
CA PRO A 85 0.80 -7.75 -12.42
C PRO A 85 -0.27 -8.73 -12.89
N HIS A 86 -1.51 -8.32 -12.82
CA HIS A 86 -2.62 -9.11 -13.32
C HIS A 86 -2.87 -8.72 -14.76
N LEU A 87 -2.56 -9.64 -15.65
CA LEU A 87 -2.67 -9.38 -17.08
C LEU A 87 -3.97 -9.92 -17.66
N GLU A 88 -4.71 -10.67 -16.89
CA GLU A 88 -5.96 -11.25 -17.34
C GLU A 88 -7.15 -10.40 -16.94
N VAL A 89 -8.20 -10.51 -17.72
CA VAL A 89 -9.44 -9.83 -17.38
C VAL A 89 -10.10 -10.58 -16.24
N GLY A 90 -10.50 -9.85 -15.23
CA GLY A 90 -11.14 -10.46 -14.08
C GLY A 90 -10.15 -10.83 -13.01
N VAL A 91 -10.66 -11.36 -11.93
CA VAL A 91 -9.87 -11.68 -10.76
C VAL A 91 -9.76 -13.19 -10.62
N SER A 92 -8.54 -13.70 -10.59
CA SER A 92 -8.35 -15.13 -10.38
C SER A 92 -8.65 -15.47 -8.92
N GLU A 93 -8.94 -16.74 -8.69
CA GLU A 93 -9.22 -17.21 -7.34
C GLU A 93 -8.02 -17.00 -6.42
N GLU A 94 -6.82 -17.29 -6.93
CA GLU A 94 -5.61 -17.10 -6.15
C GLU A 94 -5.41 -15.65 -5.76
N ASN A 95 -5.71 -14.75 -6.69
CA ASN A 95 -5.57 -13.34 -6.42
C ASN A 95 -6.57 -12.88 -5.37
N GLN A 96 -7.78 -13.39 -5.43
CA GLN A 96 -8.81 -13.04 -4.46
C GLN A 96 -8.41 -13.51 -3.07
N GLU A 97 -7.87 -14.71 -2.97
CA GLU A 97 -7.42 -15.24 -1.69
C GLU A 97 -6.27 -14.42 -1.12
N ALA A 98 -5.34 -14.02 -1.98
CA ALA A 98 -4.21 -13.19 -1.54
C ALA A 98 -4.71 -11.85 -1.03
N TYR A 99 -5.69 -11.27 -1.72
CA TYR A 99 -6.25 -10.00 -1.32
C TYR A 99 -6.96 -10.10 0.03
N GLU A 100 -7.74 -11.16 0.22
CA GLU A 100 -8.43 -11.38 1.48
C GLU A 100 -7.44 -11.61 2.62
N SER A 101 -6.37 -12.34 2.34
CA SER A 101 -5.33 -12.55 3.32
C SER A 101 -4.70 -11.23 3.75
N THR A 102 -4.45 -10.35 2.77
CA THR A 102 -3.89 -9.04 3.05
C THR A 102 -4.84 -8.22 3.93
N GLN A 103 -6.13 -8.26 3.62
CA GLN A 103 -7.12 -7.53 4.42
C GLN A 103 -7.16 -8.03 5.85
N GLU A 104 -7.13 -9.33 6.03
CA GLU A 104 -7.15 -9.90 7.37
C GLU A 104 -5.92 -9.51 8.19
N LEU A 105 -4.75 -9.61 7.57
CA LEU A 105 -3.53 -9.23 8.26
C LEU A 105 -3.48 -7.75 8.57
N TYR A 106 -3.97 -6.94 7.64
CA TYR A 106 -4.03 -5.50 7.85
C TYR A 106 -4.89 -5.17 9.06
N GLU A 107 -6.10 -5.73 9.14
CA GLU A 107 -7.00 -5.46 10.24
C GLU A 107 -6.43 -5.96 11.55
N LYS A 108 -5.77 -7.10 11.52
CA LYS A 108 -5.16 -7.66 12.71
C LYS A 108 -4.01 -6.79 13.22
N MET A 109 -3.20 -6.28 12.31
CA MET A 109 -2.01 -5.52 12.70
C MET A 109 -2.32 -4.07 13.04
N PHE A 110 -3.28 -3.47 12.37
CA PHE A 110 -3.52 -2.02 12.50
C PHE A 110 -4.87 -1.66 13.10
N ASP A 111 -5.68 -2.66 13.39
CA ASP A 111 -6.96 -2.50 14.08
C ASP A 111 -7.92 -1.56 13.35
N CYS A 112 -7.89 -1.60 12.04
CA CYS A 112 -8.84 -0.86 11.20
C CYS A 112 -8.89 -1.49 9.83
N PRO A 113 -9.99 -1.28 9.08
CA PRO A 113 -10.09 -1.89 7.75
C PRO A 113 -9.15 -1.23 6.76
N MET A 114 -8.68 -2.04 5.80
CA MET A 114 -7.80 -1.57 4.77
C MET A 114 -8.54 -0.66 3.81
N VAL A 115 -7.93 0.47 3.45
CA VAL A 115 -8.52 1.42 2.51
C VAL A 115 -8.29 0.93 1.09
N MET A 116 -9.37 0.84 0.30
CA MET A 116 -9.30 0.30 -1.05
C MET A 116 -8.79 1.31 -2.05
N SER A 117 -9.34 2.51 -2.00
CA SER A 117 -8.95 3.58 -2.90
C SER A 117 -9.17 4.89 -2.19
N ALA A 118 -8.58 5.95 -2.75
CA ALA A 118 -8.69 7.27 -2.12
C ALA A 118 -10.14 7.72 -2.00
N SER A 119 -10.96 7.40 -2.98
CA SER A 119 -12.35 7.82 -2.97
C SER A 119 -13.21 6.99 -2.03
N ALA A 120 -12.75 5.81 -1.66
CA ALA A 120 -13.52 4.95 -0.76
C ALA A 120 -13.27 5.27 0.69
N ARG A 121 -12.24 6.04 0.96
CA ARG A 121 -11.89 6.34 2.33
C ARG A 121 -12.95 7.24 2.95
N CYS A 122 -13.54 6.78 4.02
CA CYS A 122 -14.57 7.49 4.75
C CYS A 122 -15.79 7.82 3.93
N ASP A 123 -15.72 7.71 2.67
CA ASP A 123 -16.86 7.83 1.80
C ASP A 123 -17.80 8.95 2.20
N GLY A 124 -17.27 10.11 2.41
CA GLY A 124 -18.08 11.24 2.82
C GLY A 124 -18.50 11.18 4.26
N LYS A 125 -18.19 10.14 4.98
CA LYS A 125 -18.49 10.06 6.36
C LYS A 125 -17.29 10.38 7.14
N PRO A 126 -17.48 11.01 8.27
CA PRO A 126 -16.35 11.37 9.08
C PRO A 126 -15.88 10.10 9.69
N CYS A 127 -15.09 9.56 9.26
CA CYS A 127 -14.63 8.47 9.93
C CYS A 127 -13.95 8.87 11.16
N HIS A 128 -14.08 9.24 10.92
CA HIS A 128 -13.60 9.29 11.53
C HIS A 128 -13.52 9.75 12.32
N VAL A 129 -13.88 10.03 12.40
CA VAL A 129 -13.93 10.16 12.92
C VAL A 129 -13.79 9.80 13.81
N GLN A 130 -13.79 9.38 14.00
CA GLN A 130 -13.69 8.78 14.63
C GLN A 130 -12.92 8.47 14.96
N SER A 131 -12.55 8.78 15.16
CA SER A 131 -11.82 8.32 15.27
C SER A 131 -11.49 7.61 15.35
N GLU A 132 -11.69 7.19 15.56
CA GLU A 132 -11.47 6.25 15.50
C GLU A 132 -11.53 5.73 14.64
N CYS A 133 -11.74 6.11 14.14
CA CYS A 133 -11.97 5.37 13.23
C CYS A 133 -11.03 5.07 12.70
N ARG A 134 -11.25 4.56 12.27
CA ARG A 134 -10.65 4.03 11.67
C ARG A 134 -10.43 4.36 10.38
N CYS A 135 -10.94 4.97 9.74
CA CYS A 135 -10.65 5.45 8.45
C CYS A 135 -9.60 6.45 8.50
N ARG A 136 -8.97 6.60 9.53
CA ARG A 136 -7.96 7.59 9.55
C ARG A 136 -6.63 7.04 9.22
#